data_349bd166384f0776adf8b70adbee6845
#
_entry.id   349bd166384f0776adf8b70adbee6845
#
_cell.length_a   1.000
_cell.length_b   1.000
_cell.length_c   1.000
_cell.angle_alpha   90.00
_cell.angle_beta   90.00
_cell.angle_gamma   90.00
#
_symmetry.space_group_name_H-M   'P 1'
#
loop_
_entity.id
_entity.type
_entity.pdbx_description
1 polymer ?
#
loop_
_entity_poly.entity_id
_entity_poly.type
_entity_poly.pdbx_seq_one_letter_code
_entity_poly.pdbx_strand_id
1 'polypeptide(L)'
;LELEALKKLIQNTSSSRDNLINNYKKSVDYYENKTDITTRNDGKPKLNKEGKKDPLRSADNRIPSNFYQLLVDQEAGYVASVFPDIDVGKDTDNQKILDVLGDDRALTLNGLLVDSSNAGRAWLHYWIDEDNNFRYGIIQPDQITPVYATTLDNKLLGVLRSYKQLDPEVGKYFTVHEYWTDKEAQFFKTSTTNSEIIEPYNIITSYDLSAGYETGQSNTLKHNFGRVPFIEFPKNKYRLPELNKYKGLIDAYDDIYNGFINDLDDVQTVILVLTNYGGASLKDFMNDLKKYKSIKINNAGNGDKSGVDKLQIDIPVEARDDALKITRDNIFLFGQGIDPANFESSNASGVAIKMLYSHLELKAAKTQTYFEHAINELVRAIMRYLNFSDADKRHISQHWTRTKVEDSLTKAQIVSTVANYSSKEAVAKANPIVDDWQQELKDLAKDRQENDPYSNQADELNGKGVNDEE
;
A
#
# COMPACT_ATOMS: atom_id res chain seq x y z
N LEU A 1 -4.80 -7.72 33.08
CA LEU A 1 -4.52 -6.31 33.46
C LEU A 1 -5.70 -5.79 34.28
N GLU A 2 -5.45 -5.11 35.41
CA GLU A 2 -6.52 -4.46 36.14
C GLU A 2 -7.08 -3.25 35.39
N LEU A 3 -8.37 -2.97 35.53
CA LEU A 3 -9.06 -1.89 34.80
C LEU A 3 -8.35 -0.53 34.97
N GLU A 4 -7.88 -0.22 36.18
CA GLU A 4 -7.14 1.02 36.42
C GLU A 4 -5.79 1.09 35.72
N ALA A 5 -5.12 -0.03 35.56
CA ALA A 5 -3.89 -0.11 34.78
C ALA A 5 -4.15 0.07 33.27
N LEU A 6 -5.27 -0.47 32.76
CA LEU A 6 -5.70 -0.24 31.38
C LEU A 6 -6.00 1.24 31.13
N LYS A 7 -6.75 1.90 32.02
CA LYS A 7 -7.04 3.34 31.91
C LYS A 7 -5.75 4.17 31.85
N LYS A 8 -4.79 3.86 32.71
CA LYS A 8 -3.47 4.52 32.70
C LYS A 8 -2.71 4.25 31.40
N LEU A 9 -2.76 3.03 30.88
CA LEU A 9 -2.13 2.70 29.58
C LEU A 9 -2.76 3.53 28.47
N ILE A 10 -4.07 3.58 28.36
CA ILE A 10 -4.79 4.37 27.35
C ILE A 10 -4.41 5.86 27.49
N GLN A 11 -4.42 6.40 28.70
CA GLN A 11 -4.11 7.79 28.96
C GLN A 11 -2.64 8.13 28.62
N ASN A 12 -1.68 7.31 29.04
CA ASN A 12 -0.25 7.55 28.80
C ASN A 12 0.14 7.39 27.34
N THR A 13 -0.60 6.59 26.57
CA THR A 13 -0.32 6.37 25.13
C THR A 13 -1.15 7.27 24.21
N SER A 14 -2.09 8.05 24.74
CA SER A 14 -3.04 8.86 23.94
C SER A 14 -2.32 9.77 22.95
N SER A 15 -1.38 10.60 23.40
CA SER A 15 -0.69 11.57 22.54
C SER A 15 0.14 10.91 21.41
N SER A 16 0.88 9.83 21.73
CA SER A 16 1.65 9.11 20.71
C SER A 16 0.76 8.35 19.74
N ARG A 17 -0.38 7.83 20.23
CA ARG A 17 -1.40 7.17 19.44
C ARG A 17 -2.10 8.16 18.50
N ASP A 18 -2.50 9.34 18.99
CA ASP A 18 -3.15 10.37 18.18
C ASP A 18 -2.24 10.84 17.05
N ASN A 19 -0.94 11.03 17.31
CA ASN A 19 0.04 11.35 16.28
C ASN A 19 0.16 10.24 15.22
N LEU A 20 0.18 8.98 15.64
CA LEU A 20 0.22 7.84 14.72
C LEU A 20 -1.04 7.77 13.87
N ILE A 21 -2.22 7.92 14.48
CA ILE A 21 -3.52 7.94 13.79
C ILE A 21 -3.57 9.09 12.78
N ASN A 22 -3.15 10.29 13.16
CA ASN A 22 -3.18 11.44 12.28
C ASN A 22 -2.23 11.28 11.09
N ASN A 23 -1.01 10.77 11.33
CA ASN A 23 -0.05 10.48 10.26
C ASN A 23 -0.54 9.39 9.31
N TYR A 24 -1.12 8.32 9.86
CA TYR A 24 -1.72 7.25 9.07
C TYR A 24 -2.87 7.76 8.21
N LYS A 25 -3.83 8.47 8.80
CA LYS A 25 -4.96 9.07 8.07
C LYS A 25 -4.49 10.01 6.97
N LYS A 26 -3.49 10.86 7.26
CA LYS A 26 -2.90 11.74 6.25
C LYS A 26 -2.29 10.96 5.08
N SER A 27 -1.59 9.86 5.36
CA SER A 27 -1.04 9.00 4.32
C SER A 27 -2.13 8.31 3.50
N VAL A 28 -3.20 7.83 4.15
CA VAL A 28 -4.37 7.24 3.48
C VAL A 28 -5.08 8.27 2.61
N ASP A 29 -5.27 9.50 3.09
CA ASP A 29 -5.84 10.59 2.27
C ASP A 29 -5.04 10.79 0.98
N TYR A 30 -3.70 10.82 1.06
CA TYR A 30 -2.83 10.93 -0.12
C TYR A 30 -2.88 9.69 -1.00
N TYR A 31 -2.98 8.50 -0.41
CA TYR A 31 -3.15 7.25 -1.14
C TYR A 31 -4.50 7.20 -1.90
N GLU A 32 -5.54 7.75 -1.32
CA GLU A 32 -6.86 7.91 -1.95
C GLU A 32 -6.94 9.15 -2.89
N ASN A 33 -5.81 9.76 -3.21
CA ASN A 33 -5.72 10.97 -4.03
C ASN A 33 -6.47 12.18 -3.46
N LYS A 34 -6.48 12.30 -2.13
CA LYS A 34 -7.02 13.44 -1.38
C LYS A 34 -5.87 14.25 -0.79
N THR A 35 -5.04 14.83 -1.67
CA THR A 35 -3.89 15.66 -1.24
C THR A 35 -4.36 16.96 -0.59
N ASP A 36 -3.45 17.69 0.08
CA ASP A 36 -3.79 18.91 0.82
C ASP A 36 -4.40 19.99 -0.08
N ILE A 37 -4.15 19.96 -1.40
CA ILE A 37 -4.77 20.89 -2.35
C ILE A 37 -6.29 20.78 -2.37
N THR A 38 -6.86 19.58 -2.18
CA THR A 38 -8.32 19.33 -2.24
C THR A 38 -9.08 19.96 -1.07
N THR A 39 -8.42 20.12 0.07
CA THR A 39 -9.02 20.67 1.31
C THR A 39 -8.63 22.12 1.57
N ARG A 40 -7.74 22.68 0.73
CA ARG A 40 -7.23 24.03 0.91
C ARG A 40 -8.38 25.07 0.89
N ASN A 41 -8.45 25.89 1.93
CA ASN A 41 -9.44 26.96 2.09
C ASN A 41 -10.91 26.52 2.11
N ASP A 42 -11.26 25.28 2.37
CA ASP A 42 -12.63 24.77 2.49
C ASP A 42 -13.58 25.22 1.36
N GLY A 43 -13.09 25.43 0.14
CA GLY A 43 -13.89 25.88 -0.98
C GLY A 43 -14.38 27.33 -0.89
N LYS A 44 -13.86 28.13 0.01
CA LYS A 44 -14.22 29.55 0.11
C LYS A 44 -13.54 30.32 -1.02
N PRO A 45 -14.30 31.08 -1.82
CA PRO A 45 -13.72 31.92 -2.87
C PRO A 45 -12.75 32.92 -2.27
N LYS A 46 -11.61 33.15 -2.94
CA LYS A 46 -10.69 34.21 -2.55
C LYS A 46 -11.45 35.54 -2.54
N LEU A 47 -11.56 36.13 -1.36
CA LEU A 47 -12.20 37.40 -1.18
C LEU A 47 -11.15 38.51 -1.21
N ASN A 48 -11.47 39.64 -1.83
CA ASN A 48 -10.64 40.83 -1.76
C ASN A 48 -10.66 41.42 -0.35
N LYS A 49 -9.88 42.51 -0.11
CA LYS A 49 -9.81 43.20 1.20
C LYS A 49 -11.20 43.72 1.68
N GLU A 50 -12.19 43.81 0.80
CA GLU A 50 -13.53 44.26 1.11
C GLU A 50 -14.52 43.10 1.33
N GLY A 51 -14.04 41.83 1.33
CA GLY A 51 -14.88 40.65 1.51
C GLY A 51 -15.71 40.25 0.27
N LYS A 52 -15.42 40.83 -0.92
CA LYS A 52 -16.08 40.50 -2.20
C LYS A 52 -15.20 39.53 -3.01
N LYS A 53 -15.84 38.73 -3.89
CA LYS A 53 -15.10 37.89 -4.86
C LYS A 53 -14.14 38.79 -5.65
N ASP A 54 -12.85 38.37 -5.68
CA ASP A 54 -11.87 39.04 -6.52
C ASP A 54 -12.18 38.76 -8.00
N PRO A 55 -12.54 39.78 -8.80
CA PRO A 55 -12.90 39.58 -10.20
C PRO A 55 -11.71 39.18 -11.08
N LEU A 56 -10.46 39.37 -10.60
CA LEU A 56 -9.23 39.09 -11.35
C LEU A 56 -8.62 37.74 -11.02
N ARG A 57 -9.07 37.10 -9.94
CA ARG A 57 -8.58 35.79 -9.47
C ARG A 57 -9.72 34.96 -8.94
N SER A 58 -10.58 34.52 -9.84
CA SER A 58 -11.78 33.75 -9.51
C SER A 58 -11.63 32.26 -9.67
N ALA A 59 -10.64 31.80 -10.41
CA ALA A 59 -10.37 30.39 -10.61
C ALA A 59 -9.81 29.74 -9.33
N ASP A 60 -10.32 28.56 -8.98
CA ASP A 60 -9.91 27.79 -7.80
C ASP A 60 -9.93 26.29 -8.13
N ASN A 61 -9.08 25.91 -9.06
CA ASN A 61 -8.87 24.52 -9.40
C ASN A 61 -8.11 23.82 -8.28
N ARG A 62 -8.48 22.57 -7.98
CA ARG A 62 -7.93 21.76 -6.90
C ARG A 62 -7.76 20.32 -7.35
N ILE A 63 -6.97 20.15 -8.38
CA ILE A 63 -6.69 18.87 -9.01
C ILE A 63 -5.52 18.23 -8.25
N PRO A 64 -5.74 17.12 -7.54
CA PRO A 64 -4.67 16.41 -6.86
C PRO A 64 -3.85 15.57 -7.83
N SER A 65 -2.57 15.41 -7.56
CA SER A 65 -1.71 14.46 -8.28
C SER A 65 -1.66 13.12 -7.55
N ASN A 66 -1.71 12.02 -8.30
CA ASN A 66 -1.77 10.67 -7.73
C ASN A 66 -0.38 10.01 -7.58
N PHE A 67 0.66 10.79 -7.28
CA PHE A 67 2.03 10.26 -7.16
C PHE A 67 2.21 9.30 -5.99
N TYR A 68 1.56 9.57 -4.85
CA TYR A 68 1.77 8.75 -3.67
C TYR A 68 1.24 7.33 -3.86
N GLN A 69 -0.01 7.18 -4.32
CA GLN A 69 -0.57 5.87 -4.63
C GLN A 69 0.29 5.13 -5.65
N LEU A 70 0.66 5.82 -6.75
CA LEU A 70 1.50 5.22 -7.80
C LEU A 70 2.80 4.63 -7.24
N LEU A 71 3.51 5.37 -6.38
CA LEU A 71 4.78 4.93 -5.80
C LEU A 71 4.63 3.78 -4.79
N VAL A 72 3.54 3.77 -4.02
CA VAL A 72 3.22 2.67 -3.10
C VAL A 72 2.83 1.42 -3.88
N ASP A 73 1.96 1.56 -4.90
CA ASP A 73 1.48 0.45 -5.70
C ASP A 73 2.59 -0.16 -6.58
N GLN A 74 3.53 0.68 -7.08
CA GLN A 74 4.71 0.17 -7.77
C GLN A 74 5.55 -0.75 -6.88
N GLU A 75 5.79 -0.36 -5.63
CA GLU A 75 6.53 -1.20 -4.69
C GLU A 75 5.74 -2.44 -4.32
N ALA A 76 4.44 -2.30 -4.01
CA ALA A 76 3.57 -3.41 -3.65
C ALA A 76 3.46 -4.44 -4.77
N GLY A 77 3.28 -3.99 -6.01
CA GLY A 77 3.28 -4.85 -7.19
C GLY A 77 4.62 -5.49 -7.49
N TYR A 78 5.72 -4.81 -7.16
CA TYR A 78 7.06 -5.33 -7.42
C TYR A 78 7.52 -6.38 -6.40
N VAL A 79 7.16 -6.23 -5.11
CA VAL A 79 7.65 -7.06 -4.00
C VAL A 79 6.63 -8.09 -3.54
N ALA A 80 5.35 -7.72 -3.49
CA ALA A 80 4.30 -8.44 -2.78
C ALA A 80 3.17 -8.93 -3.68
N SER A 81 3.36 -8.99 -4.99
CA SER A 81 2.40 -9.61 -5.93
C SER A 81 2.39 -11.13 -5.84
N VAL A 82 3.51 -11.72 -5.42
CA VAL A 82 3.67 -13.15 -5.19
C VAL A 82 4.18 -13.36 -3.78
N PHE A 83 3.57 -14.30 -3.05
CA PHE A 83 4.07 -14.70 -1.72
C PHE A 83 5.39 -15.46 -1.90
N PRO A 84 6.42 -15.22 -1.05
CA PRO A 84 7.69 -15.92 -1.18
C PRO A 84 7.54 -17.43 -0.97
N ASP A 85 8.33 -18.20 -1.71
CA ASP A 85 8.43 -19.64 -1.47
C ASP A 85 9.10 -19.88 -0.12
N ILE A 86 8.45 -20.67 0.74
CA ILE A 86 8.92 -21.00 2.08
C ILE A 86 9.53 -22.38 2.06
N ASP A 87 10.78 -22.47 2.53
CA ASP A 87 11.45 -23.75 2.73
C ASP A 87 11.90 -23.93 4.18
N VAL A 88 11.37 -24.96 4.83
CA VAL A 88 11.72 -25.38 6.19
C VAL A 88 12.53 -26.69 6.20
N GLY A 89 13.08 -27.09 5.04
CA GLY A 89 13.98 -28.22 4.87
C GLY A 89 13.32 -29.58 4.58
N LYS A 90 11.96 -29.61 4.43
CA LYS A 90 11.21 -30.82 4.03
C LYS A 90 9.98 -30.45 3.23
N ASP A 91 9.82 -30.98 2.03
CA ASP A 91 8.71 -30.68 1.12
C ASP A 91 7.34 -30.96 1.73
N THR A 92 7.20 -32.08 2.48
CA THR A 92 5.94 -32.40 3.15
C THR A 92 5.56 -31.40 4.26
N ASP A 93 6.54 -30.79 4.91
CA ASP A 93 6.32 -29.77 5.93
C ASP A 93 6.03 -28.42 5.27
N ASN A 94 6.74 -28.11 4.16
CA ASN A 94 6.47 -26.93 3.32
C ASN A 94 5.01 -26.92 2.86
N GLN A 95 4.52 -28.07 2.33
CA GLN A 95 3.13 -28.18 1.86
C GLN A 95 2.11 -27.95 2.98
N LYS A 96 2.31 -28.54 4.17
CA LYS A 96 1.43 -28.33 5.33
C LYS A 96 1.36 -26.86 5.75
N ILE A 97 2.47 -26.14 5.69
CA ILE A 97 2.52 -24.70 5.99
C ILE A 97 1.76 -23.91 4.93
N LEU A 98 1.94 -24.26 3.65
CA LEU A 98 1.23 -23.62 2.54
C LEU A 98 -0.29 -23.85 2.62
N ASP A 99 -0.71 -25.05 3.00
CA ASP A 99 -2.14 -25.38 3.19
C ASP A 99 -2.78 -24.51 4.29
N VAL A 100 -2.04 -24.22 5.38
CA VAL A 100 -2.51 -23.34 6.46
C VAL A 100 -2.49 -21.88 6.04
N LEU A 101 -1.49 -21.45 5.26
CA LEU A 101 -1.43 -20.08 4.71
C LEU A 101 -2.59 -19.78 3.76
N GLY A 102 -3.08 -20.80 3.05
CA GLY A 102 -4.23 -20.66 2.15
C GLY A 102 -3.94 -19.82 0.89
N ASP A 103 -5.01 -19.52 0.16
CA ASP A 103 -4.92 -18.85 -1.15
C ASP A 103 -4.73 -17.33 -1.02
N ASP A 104 -5.22 -16.72 0.06
CA ASP A 104 -5.18 -15.26 0.26
C ASP A 104 -3.81 -14.73 0.74
N ARG A 105 -2.79 -15.59 0.84
CA ARG A 105 -1.47 -15.20 1.36
C ARG A 105 -0.79 -14.07 0.60
N ALA A 106 -0.93 -14.05 -0.74
CA ALA A 106 -0.36 -12.98 -1.56
C ALA A 106 -1.14 -11.67 -1.38
N LEU A 107 -2.47 -11.73 -1.33
CA LEU A 107 -3.32 -10.59 -1.07
C LEU A 107 -3.02 -9.97 0.31
N THR A 108 -2.87 -10.83 1.32
CA THR A 108 -2.50 -10.40 2.68
C THR A 108 -1.12 -9.72 2.69
N LEU A 109 -0.12 -10.30 2.01
CA LEU A 109 1.21 -9.71 1.94
C LEU A 109 1.20 -8.33 1.27
N ASN A 110 0.45 -8.20 0.16
CA ASN A 110 0.27 -6.94 -0.54
C ASN A 110 -0.38 -5.88 0.36
N GLY A 111 -1.48 -6.21 1.02
CA GLY A 111 -2.16 -5.31 1.96
C GLY A 111 -1.26 -4.87 3.12
N LEU A 112 -0.46 -5.80 3.69
CA LEU A 112 0.52 -5.46 4.74
C LEU A 112 1.59 -4.48 4.22
N LEU A 113 2.00 -4.59 2.96
CA LEU A 113 2.97 -3.66 2.38
C LEU A 113 2.37 -2.26 2.19
N VAL A 114 1.15 -2.17 1.69
CA VAL A 114 0.42 -0.89 1.55
C VAL A 114 0.22 -0.24 2.92
N ASP A 115 -0.28 -0.99 3.91
CA ASP A 115 -0.47 -0.48 5.28
C ASP A 115 0.84 -0.06 5.93
N SER A 116 1.92 -0.84 5.75
CA SER A 116 3.23 -0.47 6.27
C SER A 116 3.78 0.79 5.62
N SER A 117 3.48 1.04 4.35
CA SER A 117 3.86 2.27 3.64
C SER A 117 3.11 3.48 4.20
N ASN A 118 1.81 3.32 4.48
CA ASN A 118 0.96 4.39 5.01
C ASN A 118 1.19 4.70 6.49
N ALA A 119 1.47 3.68 7.32
CA ALA A 119 1.62 3.85 8.77
C ALA A 119 3.07 3.75 9.28
N GLY A 120 4.02 3.36 8.40
CA GLY A 120 5.39 3.01 8.79
C GLY A 120 5.54 1.59 9.33
N ARG A 121 4.44 0.91 9.61
CA ARG A 121 4.33 -0.49 10.02
C ARG A 121 2.91 -0.99 9.81
N ALA A 122 2.77 -2.28 9.50
CA ALA A 122 1.50 -2.98 9.45
C ALA A 122 1.42 -4.04 10.56
N TRP A 123 0.24 -4.56 10.80
CA TRP A 123 0.00 -5.54 11.84
C TRP A 123 -0.82 -6.71 11.30
N LEU A 124 -0.37 -7.90 11.64
CA LEU A 124 -1.09 -9.14 11.40
C LEU A 124 -1.44 -9.76 12.75
N HIS A 125 -2.69 -10.18 12.91
CA HIS A 125 -3.17 -10.94 14.06
C HIS A 125 -3.50 -12.35 13.60
N TYR A 126 -3.19 -13.36 14.45
CA TYR A 126 -3.56 -14.74 14.21
C TYR A 126 -4.34 -15.31 15.40
N TRP A 127 -5.28 -16.20 15.12
CA TRP A 127 -6.13 -16.83 16.12
C TRP A 127 -6.49 -18.25 15.69
N ILE A 128 -7.11 -19.00 16.60
CA ILE A 128 -7.74 -20.30 16.30
C ILE A 128 -9.24 -20.06 16.26
N ASP A 129 -9.88 -20.48 15.18
CA ASP A 129 -11.33 -20.38 15.03
C ASP A 129 -12.07 -21.49 15.79
N GLU A 130 -13.42 -21.48 15.74
CA GLU A 130 -14.29 -22.44 16.44
C GLU A 130 -14.10 -23.88 15.93
N ASP A 131 -13.65 -24.04 14.70
CA ASP A 131 -13.34 -25.33 14.06
C ASP A 131 -11.90 -25.78 14.30
N ASN A 132 -11.17 -25.13 15.19
CA ASN A 132 -9.76 -25.34 15.49
C ASN A 132 -8.80 -25.09 14.31
N ASN A 133 -9.18 -24.29 13.33
CA ASN A 133 -8.28 -23.89 12.25
C ASN A 133 -7.48 -22.64 12.63
N PHE A 134 -6.21 -22.63 12.22
CA PHE A 134 -5.37 -21.45 12.32
C PHE A 134 -5.84 -20.39 11.30
N ARG A 135 -6.13 -19.19 11.80
CA ARG A 135 -6.53 -18.04 11.00
C ARG A 135 -5.61 -16.88 11.25
N TYR A 136 -5.47 -16.03 10.26
CA TYR A 136 -4.73 -14.78 10.41
C TYR A 136 -5.36 -13.69 9.54
N GLY A 137 -5.14 -12.43 9.91
CA GLY A 137 -5.70 -11.30 9.19
C GLY A 137 -4.98 -9.99 9.51
N ILE A 138 -5.13 -9.03 8.60
CA ILE A 138 -4.56 -7.69 8.75
C ILE A 138 -5.41 -6.90 9.74
N ILE A 139 -4.75 -6.18 10.63
CA ILE A 139 -5.39 -5.20 11.52
C ILE A 139 -4.96 -3.80 11.09
N GLN A 140 -5.91 -2.90 10.98
CA GLN A 140 -5.63 -1.51 10.64
C GLN A 140 -4.65 -0.89 11.66
N PRO A 141 -3.58 -0.24 11.19
CA PRO A 141 -2.52 0.27 12.07
C PRO A 141 -2.99 1.28 13.12
N ASP A 142 -4.05 2.04 12.85
CA ASP A 142 -4.63 3.02 13.76
C ASP A 142 -5.36 2.39 14.96
N GLN A 143 -5.67 1.09 14.90
CA GLN A 143 -6.27 0.36 16.01
C GLN A 143 -5.24 -0.12 17.04
N ILE A 144 -3.96 -0.17 16.70
CA ILE A 144 -2.93 -0.87 17.46
C ILE A 144 -2.04 0.08 18.27
N THR A 145 -1.93 -0.21 19.55
CA THR A 145 -0.94 0.38 20.47
C THR A 145 -0.09 -0.73 21.07
N PRO A 146 1.14 -0.96 20.56
CA PRO A 146 2.01 -2.00 21.08
C PRO A 146 2.69 -1.57 22.39
N VAL A 147 2.93 -2.53 23.27
CA VAL A 147 3.68 -2.39 24.51
C VAL A 147 4.92 -3.26 24.44
N TYR A 148 6.09 -2.62 24.40
CA TYR A 148 7.38 -3.30 24.32
C TYR A 148 8.11 -3.32 25.67
N ALA A 149 8.96 -4.32 25.85
CA ALA A 149 9.94 -4.34 26.94
C ALA A 149 10.99 -3.23 26.72
N THR A 150 11.51 -2.71 27.82
CA THR A 150 12.62 -1.74 27.80
C THR A 150 14.00 -2.41 27.66
N THR A 151 14.02 -3.72 27.44
CA THR A 151 15.20 -4.53 27.21
C THR A 151 15.73 -4.36 25.78
N LEU A 152 17.01 -4.69 25.52
CA LEU A 152 17.65 -4.50 24.22
C LEU A 152 16.99 -5.28 23.07
N ASP A 153 16.29 -6.38 23.38
CA ASP A 153 15.55 -7.19 22.42
C ASP A 153 14.19 -6.60 22.03
N ASN A 154 13.75 -5.51 22.71
CA ASN A 154 12.45 -4.85 22.44
C ASN A 154 11.29 -5.84 22.31
N LYS A 155 11.24 -6.86 23.18
CA LYS A 155 10.21 -7.89 23.12
C LYS A 155 8.81 -7.29 23.24
N LEU A 156 7.89 -7.72 22.40
CA LEU A 156 6.47 -7.34 22.48
C LEU A 156 5.85 -8.02 23.71
N LEU A 157 5.44 -7.21 24.68
CA LEU A 157 4.83 -7.67 25.96
C LEU A 157 3.31 -7.74 25.85
N GLY A 158 2.71 -6.88 25.07
CA GLY A 158 1.28 -6.85 24.86
C GLY A 158 0.89 -5.90 23.74
N VAL A 159 -0.35 -6.03 23.30
CA VAL A 159 -0.98 -5.16 22.31
C VAL A 159 -2.32 -4.69 22.84
N LEU A 160 -2.52 -3.38 22.84
CA LEU A 160 -3.83 -2.79 23.02
C LEU A 160 -4.42 -2.48 21.65
N ARG A 161 -5.47 -3.21 21.28
CA ARG A 161 -6.29 -2.92 20.09
C ARG A 161 -7.52 -2.13 20.51
N SER A 162 -7.82 -1.03 19.81
CA SER A 162 -8.98 -0.20 20.10
C SER A 162 -9.70 0.15 18.81
N TYR A 163 -10.98 -0.18 18.72
CA TYR A 163 -11.79 0.08 17.53
C TYR A 163 -13.23 0.44 17.89
N LYS A 164 -13.94 1.10 16.98
CA LYS A 164 -15.35 1.45 17.15
C LYS A 164 -16.22 0.30 16.67
N GLN A 165 -17.22 -0.02 17.49
CA GLN A 165 -18.26 -1.01 17.17
C GLN A 165 -19.63 -0.34 17.27
N LEU A 166 -20.51 -0.65 16.30
CA LEU A 166 -21.90 -0.21 16.35
C LEU A 166 -22.69 -1.16 17.24
N ASP A 167 -23.41 -0.60 18.20
CA ASP A 167 -24.43 -1.31 18.94
C ASP A 167 -25.73 -1.33 18.10
N PRO A 168 -26.16 -2.47 17.59
CA PRO A 168 -27.32 -2.54 16.71
C PRO A 168 -28.65 -2.24 17.43
N GLU A 169 -28.74 -2.47 18.75
CA GLU A 169 -29.95 -2.22 19.54
C GLU A 169 -30.16 -0.75 19.83
N VAL A 170 -29.07 -0.04 20.11
CA VAL A 170 -29.12 1.39 20.49
C VAL A 170 -28.82 2.31 19.31
N GLY A 171 -28.22 1.79 18.22
CA GLY A 171 -27.79 2.58 17.05
C GLY A 171 -26.64 3.55 17.35
N LYS A 172 -25.86 3.31 18.40
CA LYS A 172 -24.73 4.15 18.80
C LYS A 172 -23.43 3.38 18.72
N TYR A 173 -22.34 4.13 18.44
CA TYR A 173 -21.00 3.56 18.47
C TYR A 173 -20.44 3.59 19.91
N PHE A 174 -19.74 2.52 20.26
CA PHE A 174 -18.88 2.46 21.44
C PHE A 174 -17.49 1.99 21.00
N THR A 175 -16.48 2.22 21.85
CA THR A 175 -15.12 1.75 21.57
C THR A 175 -14.87 0.48 22.34
N VAL A 176 -14.43 -0.55 21.63
CA VAL A 176 -13.91 -1.79 22.23
C VAL A 176 -12.40 -1.63 22.41
N HIS A 177 -11.90 -2.09 23.55
CA HIS A 177 -10.50 -2.18 23.88
C HIS A 177 -10.15 -3.64 24.18
N GLU A 178 -9.24 -4.22 23.42
CA GLU A 178 -8.73 -5.56 23.64
C GLU A 178 -7.27 -5.46 24.08
N TYR A 179 -6.95 -6.00 25.23
CA TYR A 179 -5.56 -6.08 25.67
C TYR A 179 -5.05 -7.51 25.60
N TRP A 180 -4.14 -7.74 24.69
CA TRP A 180 -3.56 -9.04 24.37
C TRP A 180 -2.17 -9.17 24.99
N THR A 181 -1.93 -10.29 25.68
CA THR A 181 -0.64 -10.67 26.25
C THR A 181 -0.16 -12.00 25.66
N ASP A 182 0.87 -12.60 26.23
CA ASP A 182 1.34 -13.94 25.85
C ASP A 182 0.44 -15.09 26.38
N LYS A 183 -0.51 -14.80 27.25
CA LYS A 183 -1.36 -15.80 27.95
C LYS A 183 -2.85 -15.61 27.73
N GLU A 184 -3.29 -14.36 27.66
CA GLU A 184 -4.71 -14.03 27.66
C GLU A 184 -5.01 -12.73 26.90
N ALA A 185 -6.24 -12.62 26.44
CA ALA A 185 -6.83 -11.38 25.96
C ALA A 185 -7.94 -10.93 26.91
N GLN A 186 -7.98 -9.64 27.19
CA GLN A 186 -9.00 -9.03 28.02
C GLN A 186 -9.77 -7.98 27.24
N PHE A 187 -11.10 -8.02 27.34
CA PHE A 187 -12.01 -7.18 26.59
C PHE A 187 -12.68 -6.14 27.49
N PHE A 188 -12.68 -4.90 27.03
CA PHE A 188 -13.32 -3.78 27.70
C PHE A 188 -14.07 -2.94 26.67
N LYS A 189 -15.05 -2.18 27.09
CA LYS A 189 -15.78 -1.26 26.22
C LYS A 189 -15.99 0.09 26.91
N THR A 190 -16.09 1.15 26.11
CA THR A 190 -16.60 2.43 26.63
C THR A 190 -18.10 2.36 26.79
N SER A 191 -18.66 3.09 27.75
CA SER A 191 -20.10 3.23 27.87
C SER A 191 -20.68 3.96 26.65
N THR A 192 -21.83 3.52 26.14
CA THR A 192 -22.55 4.19 25.05
C THR A 192 -23.13 5.55 25.47
N THR A 193 -23.25 5.78 26.77
CA THR A 193 -23.79 7.04 27.34
C THR A 193 -22.70 8.02 27.75
N ASN A 194 -21.53 7.51 28.18
CA ASN A 194 -20.39 8.32 28.59
C ASN A 194 -19.08 7.63 28.15
N SER A 195 -18.41 8.20 27.16
CA SER A 195 -17.17 7.67 26.59
C SER A 195 -15.95 7.69 27.55
N GLU A 196 -16.05 8.38 28.67
CA GLU A 196 -15.02 8.38 29.73
C GLU A 196 -15.08 7.15 30.61
N ILE A 197 -16.23 6.47 30.64
CA ILE A 197 -16.44 5.28 31.46
C ILE A 197 -16.04 4.04 30.66
N ILE A 198 -15.04 3.33 31.16
CA ILE A 198 -14.58 2.04 30.60
C ILE A 198 -15.01 0.94 31.55
N GLU A 199 -15.65 -0.09 31.03
CA GLU A 199 -16.18 -1.24 31.77
C GLU A 199 -15.74 -2.57 31.14
N PRO A 200 -15.70 -3.68 31.90
CA PRO A 200 -15.46 -5.01 31.34
C PRO A 200 -16.51 -5.36 30.27
N TYR A 201 -16.05 -5.92 29.14
CA TYR A 201 -16.92 -6.39 28.07
C TYR A 201 -16.97 -7.91 28.08
N ASN A 202 -18.02 -8.47 28.72
CA ASN A 202 -18.18 -9.90 28.98
C ASN A 202 -18.77 -10.59 27.75
N ILE A 203 -17.93 -10.94 26.78
CA ILE A 203 -18.32 -11.60 25.51
C ILE A 203 -17.82 -13.04 25.41
N ILE A 204 -17.00 -13.48 26.36
CA ILE A 204 -16.47 -14.85 26.36
C ILE A 204 -17.36 -15.75 27.18
N THR A 205 -18.03 -16.68 26.52
CA THR A 205 -18.89 -17.67 27.18
C THR A 205 -18.03 -18.83 27.70
N SER A 206 -18.20 -19.18 28.96
CA SER A 206 -17.57 -20.31 29.60
C SER A 206 -18.55 -21.48 29.69
N TYR A 207 -18.11 -22.68 29.30
CA TYR A 207 -18.89 -23.91 29.39
C TYR A 207 -18.26 -24.87 30.40
N ASP A 208 -19.08 -25.51 31.20
CA ASP A 208 -18.68 -26.69 31.96
C ASP A 208 -18.88 -27.93 31.07
N LEU A 209 -17.78 -28.48 30.57
CA LEU A 209 -17.77 -29.62 29.68
C LEU A 209 -18.32 -30.91 30.40
N SER A 210 -18.24 -30.96 31.73
CA SER A 210 -18.73 -32.12 32.51
C SER A 210 -20.22 -32.03 32.78
N ALA A 211 -20.78 -30.84 32.90
CA ALA A 211 -22.18 -30.58 33.16
C ALA A 211 -22.97 -30.23 31.90
N GLY A 212 -22.31 -29.91 30.78
CA GLY A 212 -22.95 -29.63 29.50
C GLY A 212 -23.76 -28.33 29.43
N TYR A 213 -23.50 -27.37 30.32
CA TYR A 213 -24.18 -26.07 30.33
C TYR A 213 -23.23 -24.90 30.46
N GLU A 214 -23.72 -23.72 30.09
CA GLU A 214 -23.03 -22.45 30.20
C GLU A 214 -22.86 -22.03 31.65
N THR A 215 -21.61 -21.75 32.08
CA THR A 215 -21.30 -21.39 33.48
C THR A 215 -21.22 -19.90 33.71
N GLY A 216 -21.23 -19.09 32.66
CA GLY A 216 -21.21 -17.63 32.76
C GLY A 216 -20.46 -16.97 31.63
N GLN A 217 -20.42 -15.64 31.67
CA GLN A 217 -19.70 -14.81 30.74
C GLN A 217 -18.52 -14.11 31.43
N SER A 218 -17.41 -13.98 30.71
CA SER A 218 -16.20 -13.34 31.16
C SER A 218 -15.71 -12.32 30.13
N ASN A 219 -14.91 -11.36 30.57
CA ASN A 219 -14.18 -10.46 29.68
C ASN A 219 -12.76 -10.97 29.35
N THR A 220 -12.42 -12.20 29.71
CA THR A 220 -11.07 -12.74 29.56
C THR A 220 -11.09 -14.03 28.76
N LEU A 221 -10.33 -14.05 27.66
CA LEU A 221 -10.06 -15.20 26.82
C LEU A 221 -8.64 -15.71 27.13
N LYS A 222 -8.50 -16.91 27.65
CA LYS A 222 -7.20 -17.56 27.80
C LYS A 222 -6.81 -18.24 26.49
N HIS A 223 -5.59 -18.03 26.04
CA HIS A 223 -5.03 -18.69 24.85
C HIS A 223 -3.68 -19.32 25.14
N ASN A 224 -3.30 -20.34 24.37
CA ASN A 224 -2.11 -21.14 24.60
C ASN A 224 -0.96 -20.84 23.62
N PHE A 225 -0.93 -19.64 23.01
CA PHE A 225 0.13 -19.31 22.05
C PHE A 225 1.50 -19.13 22.70
N GLY A 226 1.57 -18.82 24.01
CA GLY A 226 2.81 -18.53 24.72
C GLY A 226 3.52 -17.27 24.22
N ARG A 227 2.88 -16.51 23.37
CA ARG A 227 3.34 -15.25 22.77
C ARG A 227 2.13 -14.36 22.48
N VAL A 228 2.38 -13.06 22.37
CA VAL A 228 1.36 -12.11 21.87
C VAL A 228 1.03 -12.47 20.42
N PRO A 229 -0.24 -12.79 20.07
CA PRO A 229 -0.59 -13.28 18.73
C PRO A 229 -0.71 -12.16 17.69
N PHE A 230 0.24 -11.22 17.71
CA PHE A 230 0.37 -10.11 16.78
C PHE A 230 1.77 -10.06 16.22
N ILE A 231 1.89 -9.85 14.91
CA ILE A 231 3.16 -9.76 14.20
C ILE A 231 3.26 -8.38 13.57
N GLU A 232 4.34 -7.67 13.89
CA GLU A 232 4.65 -6.37 13.29
C GLU A 232 5.39 -6.55 11.97
N PHE A 233 4.95 -5.82 10.94
CA PHE A 233 5.60 -5.69 9.64
C PHE A 233 6.11 -4.26 9.46
N PRO A 234 7.32 -3.94 9.94
CA PRO A 234 7.85 -2.58 9.85
C PRO A 234 8.26 -2.23 8.43
N LYS A 235 7.95 -1.01 7.99
CA LYS A 235 8.42 -0.46 6.72
C LYS A 235 9.90 -0.07 6.76
N ASN A 236 10.35 0.40 7.91
CA ASN A 236 11.71 0.88 8.13
C ASN A 236 12.05 0.86 9.63
N LYS A 237 13.35 1.06 9.94
CA LYS A 237 13.86 1.04 11.31
C LYS A 237 13.08 1.97 12.26
N TYR A 238 12.65 3.12 11.80
CA TYR A 238 12.02 4.16 12.63
C TYR A 238 10.50 4.11 12.57
N ARG A 239 9.91 3.20 11.80
CA ARG A 239 8.45 3.03 11.64
C ARG A 239 7.76 4.31 11.16
N LEU A 240 8.42 5.01 10.23
CA LEU A 240 7.91 6.25 9.64
C LEU A 240 7.13 5.95 8.35
N PRO A 241 5.97 6.60 8.14
CA PRO A 241 5.23 6.55 6.90
C PRO A 241 6.11 6.98 5.71
N GLU A 242 5.87 6.38 4.58
CA GLU A 242 6.64 6.66 3.37
C GLU A 242 6.36 8.06 2.82
N LEU A 243 5.13 8.54 2.96
CA LEU A 243 4.71 9.87 2.55
C LEU A 243 5.61 10.98 3.08
N ASN A 244 6.16 10.81 4.28
CA ASN A 244 7.03 11.82 4.92
C ASN A 244 8.27 12.20 4.10
N LYS A 245 8.70 11.33 3.16
CA LYS A 245 9.90 11.56 2.34
C LYS A 245 9.69 12.61 1.25
N TYR A 246 8.47 12.66 0.69
CA TYR A 246 8.21 13.46 -0.52
C TYR A 246 6.86 14.19 -0.53
N LYS A 247 6.12 14.20 0.62
CA LYS A 247 4.87 14.94 0.75
C LYS A 247 4.98 16.39 0.28
N GLY A 248 6.03 17.10 0.75
CA GLY A 248 6.22 18.50 0.39
C GLY A 248 6.48 18.74 -1.10
N LEU A 249 7.04 17.75 -1.81
CA LEU A 249 7.18 17.81 -3.26
C LEU A 249 5.85 17.62 -3.97
N ILE A 250 5.02 16.70 -3.49
CA ILE A 250 3.66 16.50 -4.03
C ILE A 250 2.85 17.79 -3.85
N ASP A 251 2.87 18.37 -2.65
CA ASP A 251 2.17 19.62 -2.36
C ASP A 251 2.65 20.77 -3.27
N ALA A 252 3.96 20.88 -3.47
CA ALA A 252 4.55 21.88 -4.36
C ALA A 252 4.14 21.66 -5.83
N TYR A 253 4.12 20.40 -6.28
CA TYR A 253 3.65 20.04 -7.62
C TYR A 253 2.19 20.44 -7.82
N ASP A 254 1.32 20.06 -6.88
CA ASP A 254 -0.11 20.37 -6.91
C ASP A 254 -0.34 21.90 -6.92
N ASP A 255 0.44 22.65 -6.11
CA ASP A 255 0.35 24.11 -6.06
C ASP A 255 0.75 24.78 -7.37
N ILE A 256 1.85 24.35 -7.98
CA ILE A 256 2.33 24.89 -9.25
C ILE A 256 1.37 24.57 -10.38
N TYR A 257 0.91 23.31 -10.45
CA TYR A 257 -0.02 22.83 -11.48
C TYR A 257 -1.35 23.57 -11.41
N ASN A 258 -1.97 23.58 -10.23
CA ASN A 258 -3.26 24.25 -10.05
C ASN A 258 -3.15 25.78 -10.19
N GLY A 259 -2.04 26.36 -9.75
CA GLY A 259 -1.75 27.78 -9.98
C GLY A 259 -1.66 28.11 -11.47
N PHE A 260 -1.06 27.21 -12.26
CA PHE A 260 -0.96 27.39 -13.71
C PHE A 260 -2.33 27.28 -14.38
N ILE A 261 -3.14 26.27 -14.04
CA ILE A 261 -4.51 26.10 -14.56
C ILE A 261 -5.38 27.29 -14.18
N ASN A 262 -5.29 27.78 -12.92
CA ASN A 262 -6.03 28.94 -12.47
C ASN A 262 -5.66 30.22 -13.25
N ASP A 263 -4.37 30.43 -13.52
CA ASP A 263 -3.95 31.57 -14.32
C ASP A 263 -4.42 31.45 -15.77
N LEU A 264 -4.45 30.26 -16.36
CA LEU A 264 -5.02 30.06 -17.69
C LEU A 264 -6.52 30.38 -17.72
N ASP A 265 -7.28 29.93 -16.71
CA ASP A 265 -8.72 30.22 -16.60
C ASP A 265 -8.97 31.70 -16.38
N ASP A 266 -8.20 32.37 -15.55
CA ASP A 266 -8.34 33.81 -15.26
C ASP A 266 -7.93 34.69 -16.47
N VAL A 267 -6.89 34.30 -17.23
CA VAL A 267 -6.38 35.03 -18.41
C VAL A 267 -7.38 34.96 -19.60
N GLN A 268 -8.24 33.95 -19.64
CA GLN A 268 -9.35 33.94 -20.61
C GLN A 268 -10.30 35.14 -20.41
N THR A 269 -10.25 35.80 -19.24
CA THR A 269 -10.98 37.04 -18.96
C THR A 269 -10.14 38.22 -19.44
N VAL A 270 -10.39 38.69 -20.68
CA VAL A 270 -9.68 39.85 -21.23
C VAL A 270 -9.95 41.10 -20.39
N ILE A 271 -8.89 41.69 -19.85
CA ILE A 271 -8.96 42.97 -19.16
C ILE A 271 -8.90 44.10 -20.23
N LEU A 272 -9.96 44.83 -20.37
CA LEU A 272 -10.05 45.97 -21.27
C LEU A 272 -9.63 47.24 -20.51
N VAL A 273 -8.64 47.95 -21.03
CA VAL A 273 -8.19 49.27 -20.52
C VAL A 273 -8.91 50.32 -21.36
N LEU A 274 -9.78 51.07 -20.72
CA LEU A 274 -10.52 52.18 -21.35
C LEU A 274 -9.80 53.49 -21.03
N THR A 275 -9.26 54.16 -22.05
CA THR A 275 -8.58 55.44 -21.91
C THR A 275 -9.50 56.54 -22.47
N ASN A 276 -9.77 57.59 -21.66
CA ASN A 276 -10.64 58.74 -22.03
C ASN A 276 -12.03 58.34 -22.50
N TYR A 277 -12.62 57.26 -21.91
CA TYR A 277 -13.95 56.81 -22.26
C TYR A 277 -15.00 57.72 -21.63
N GLY A 278 -15.53 58.65 -22.44
CA GLY A 278 -16.59 59.61 -22.06
C GLY A 278 -18.01 59.12 -22.28
N GLY A 279 -18.22 57.81 -22.40
CA GLY A 279 -19.51 57.18 -22.70
C GLY A 279 -20.39 56.86 -21.50
N ALA A 280 -21.42 56.06 -21.72
CA ALA A 280 -22.33 55.51 -20.73
C ALA A 280 -21.63 54.63 -19.70
N SER A 281 -22.35 54.04 -18.78
CA SER A 281 -21.77 53.22 -17.70
C SER A 281 -20.95 52.04 -18.26
N LEU A 282 -19.99 51.55 -17.48
CA LEU A 282 -19.21 50.32 -17.81
C LEU A 282 -20.13 49.12 -18.11
N LYS A 283 -21.31 49.10 -17.49
CA LYS A 283 -22.32 48.06 -17.72
C LYS A 283 -22.89 48.11 -19.13
N ASP A 284 -23.19 49.31 -19.61
CA ASP A 284 -23.70 49.54 -20.99
C ASP A 284 -22.62 49.23 -22.01
N PHE A 285 -21.38 49.65 -21.76
CA PHE A 285 -20.21 49.31 -22.57
C PHE A 285 -20.04 47.79 -22.73
N MET A 286 -20.12 47.02 -21.63
CA MET A 286 -20.00 45.57 -21.65
C MET A 286 -21.18 44.90 -22.35
N ASN A 287 -22.38 45.44 -22.23
CA ASN A 287 -23.58 44.96 -22.94
C ASN A 287 -23.46 45.18 -24.45
N ASP A 288 -23.00 46.35 -24.87
CA ASP A 288 -22.77 46.67 -26.27
C ASP A 288 -21.66 45.83 -26.88
N LEU A 289 -20.56 45.62 -26.14
CA LEU A 289 -19.47 44.74 -26.57
C LEU A 289 -19.96 43.31 -26.78
N LYS A 290 -20.79 42.77 -25.85
CA LYS A 290 -21.38 41.44 -25.98
C LYS A 290 -22.33 41.32 -27.15
N LYS A 291 -23.16 42.35 -27.38
CA LYS A 291 -24.21 42.35 -28.37
C LYS A 291 -23.71 42.60 -29.79
N TYR A 292 -22.83 43.59 -29.95
CA TYR A 292 -22.40 44.09 -31.27
C TYR A 292 -20.97 43.65 -31.62
N LYS A 293 -20.20 43.11 -30.66
CA LYS A 293 -18.75 42.75 -30.83
C LYS A 293 -17.90 43.91 -31.39
N SER A 294 -18.38 45.14 -31.22
CA SER A 294 -17.73 46.38 -31.68
C SER A 294 -17.99 47.51 -30.69
N ILE A 295 -17.08 48.49 -30.67
CA ILE A 295 -17.13 49.63 -29.77
C ILE A 295 -16.99 50.88 -30.60
N LYS A 296 -17.86 51.86 -30.36
CA LYS A 296 -17.79 53.18 -30.97
C LYS A 296 -17.00 54.10 -30.05
N ILE A 297 -15.87 54.62 -30.54
CA ILE A 297 -15.04 55.58 -29.83
C ILE A 297 -15.20 56.91 -30.54
N ASN A 298 -15.50 57.98 -29.78
CA ASN A 298 -15.55 59.33 -30.33
C ASN A 298 -14.20 60.01 -30.10
N ASN A 299 -13.42 60.22 -31.15
CA ASN A 299 -12.20 60.98 -31.09
C ASN A 299 -12.50 62.48 -31.12
N ALA A 300 -11.95 63.22 -30.12
CA ALA A 300 -12.16 64.65 -29.97
C ALA A 300 -11.12 65.54 -30.74
N GLY A 301 -10.32 64.94 -31.64
CA GLY A 301 -9.36 65.70 -32.49
C GLY A 301 -7.91 65.19 -32.44
N ASN A 302 -6.99 65.89 -33.16
CA ASN A 302 -5.61 65.50 -33.28
C ASN A 302 -4.89 65.51 -31.89
N GLY A 303 -4.47 64.31 -31.44
CA GLY A 303 -3.78 64.13 -30.15
C GLY A 303 -4.60 63.43 -29.08
N ASP A 304 -5.85 63.07 -29.36
CA ASP A 304 -6.69 62.29 -28.45
C ASP A 304 -6.23 60.81 -28.39
N LYS A 305 -5.84 60.37 -27.20
CA LYS A 305 -5.43 59.01 -26.91
C LYS A 305 -6.61 58.12 -26.43
N SER A 306 -7.84 58.53 -26.76
CA SER A 306 -9.02 57.73 -26.43
C SER A 306 -8.99 56.38 -27.14
N GLY A 307 -9.15 55.31 -26.41
CA GLY A 307 -9.12 53.97 -26.98
C GLY A 307 -9.45 52.87 -26.00
N VAL A 308 -9.56 51.69 -26.55
CA VAL A 308 -9.66 50.44 -25.80
C VAL A 308 -8.38 49.66 -26.08
N ASP A 309 -7.66 49.42 -25.07
CA ASP A 309 -6.49 48.53 -25.10
C ASP A 309 -6.77 47.26 -24.33
N LYS A 310 -6.03 46.20 -24.59
CA LYS A 310 -6.10 44.97 -23.85
C LYS A 310 -4.86 44.84 -22.98
N LEU A 311 -5.06 44.62 -21.70
CA LEU A 311 -3.97 44.19 -20.82
C LEU A 311 -3.84 42.68 -20.96
N GLN A 312 -2.74 42.23 -21.53
CA GLN A 312 -2.38 40.82 -21.61
C GLN A 312 -1.42 40.52 -20.45
N ILE A 313 -1.78 39.56 -19.62
CA ILE A 313 -0.91 39.04 -18.55
C ILE A 313 -0.07 37.91 -19.16
N ASP A 314 1.22 38.08 -19.19
CA ASP A 314 2.11 37.02 -19.65
C ASP A 314 2.28 35.99 -18.54
N ILE A 315 1.91 34.75 -18.86
CA ILE A 315 2.11 33.61 -17.96
C ILE A 315 3.51 33.03 -18.25
N PRO A 316 4.37 32.86 -17.24
CA PRO A 316 5.71 32.30 -17.43
C PRO A 316 5.63 30.77 -17.62
N VAL A 317 5.16 30.34 -18.81
CA VAL A 317 4.88 28.93 -19.14
C VAL A 317 6.14 28.08 -19.02
N GLU A 318 7.25 28.53 -19.60
CA GLU A 318 8.52 27.79 -19.61
C GLU A 318 9.06 27.54 -18.19
N ALA A 319 9.08 28.59 -17.35
CA ALA A 319 9.53 28.46 -15.96
C ALA A 319 8.65 27.52 -15.13
N ARG A 320 7.34 27.45 -15.42
CA ARG A 320 6.42 26.52 -14.73
C ARG A 320 6.58 25.09 -15.21
N ASP A 321 6.77 24.88 -16.50
CA ASP A 321 7.04 23.58 -17.07
C ASP A 321 8.33 22.99 -16.50
N ASP A 322 9.40 23.76 -16.46
CA ASP A 322 10.66 23.38 -15.82
C ASP A 322 10.46 23.02 -14.34
N ALA A 323 9.72 23.86 -13.58
CA ALA A 323 9.47 23.61 -12.17
C ALA A 323 8.65 22.30 -11.95
N LEU A 324 7.61 22.07 -12.76
CA LEU A 324 6.81 20.83 -12.70
C LEU A 324 7.67 19.61 -13.02
N LYS A 325 8.51 19.70 -14.07
CA LYS A 325 9.41 18.62 -14.46
C LYS A 325 10.42 18.27 -13.36
N ILE A 326 11.12 19.28 -12.84
CA ILE A 326 12.10 19.09 -11.76
C ILE A 326 11.42 18.51 -10.52
N THR A 327 10.23 18.99 -10.16
CA THR A 327 9.49 18.50 -8.99
C THR A 327 9.06 17.06 -9.19
N ARG A 328 8.56 16.70 -10.38
CA ARG A 328 8.21 15.32 -10.74
C ARG A 328 9.41 14.39 -10.66
N ASP A 329 10.55 14.78 -11.25
CA ASP A 329 11.77 13.98 -11.22
C ASP A 329 12.22 13.70 -9.78
N ASN A 330 12.14 14.73 -8.90
CA ASN A 330 12.47 14.59 -7.49
C ASN A 330 11.47 13.71 -6.72
N ILE A 331 10.16 13.72 -7.05
CA ILE A 331 9.17 12.84 -6.45
C ILE A 331 9.54 11.38 -6.74
N PHE A 332 9.85 11.03 -7.97
CA PHE A 332 10.26 9.66 -8.33
C PHE A 332 11.61 9.29 -7.75
N LEU A 333 12.56 10.21 -7.70
CA LEU A 333 13.89 9.99 -7.10
C LEU A 333 13.78 9.69 -5.59
N PHE A 334 13.09 10.53 -4.82
CA PHE A 334 12.95 10.34 -3.37
C PHE A 334 11.96 9.26 -3.00
N GLY A 335 10.94 9.02 -3.83
CA GLY A 335 10.03 7.88 -3.74
C GLY A 335 10.68 6.56 -4.15
N GLN A 336 11.86 6.61 -4.78
CA GLN A 336 12.57 5.44 -5.33
C GLN A 336 11.68 4.61 -6.27
N GLY A 337 10.80 5.30 -7.01
CA GLY A 337 9.91 4.70 -8.00
C GLY A 337 10.43 4.85 -9.43
N ILE A 338 9.66 4.32 -10.35
CA ILE A 338 9.94 4.39 -11.79
C ILE A 338 8.95 5.36 -12.41
N ASP A 339 9.47 6.41 -13.06
CA ASP A 339 8.60 7.30 -13.84
C ASP A 339 8.22 6.63 -15.16
N PRO A 340 6.92 6.40 -15.43
CA PRO A 340 6.45 5.81 -16.69
C PRO A 340 6.88 6.59 -17.93
N ALA A 341 7.06 7.90 -17.85
CA ALA A 341 7.51 8.73 -18.97
C ALA A 341 8.91 8.35 -19.47
N ASN A 342 9.75 7.75 -18.62
CA ASN A 342 11.08 7.31 -19.01
C ASN A 342 11.08 6.06 -19.90
N PHE A 343 9.94 5.34 -20.02
CA PHE A 343 9.80 4.19 -20.91
C PHE A 343 9.52 4.59 -22.37
N GLU A 344 8.85 5.71 -22.60
CA GLU A 344 8.45 6.15 -23.95
C GLU A 344 9.64 6.58 -24.81
N SER A 345 10.75 6.97 -24.21
CA SER A 345 11.92 7.50 -24.91
C SER A 345 12.97 6.45 -25.30
N SER A 346 12.79 5.18 -24.93
CA SER A 346 13.86 4.20 -25.06
C SER A 346 13.43 2.92 -25.79
N ASN A 347 14.08 2.65 -26.93
CA ASN A 347 14.38 1.28 -27.35
C ASN A 347 15.36 0.68 -26.31
N ALA A 348 14.92 0.53 -25.06
CA ALA A 348 15.79 0.25 -23.93
C ALA A 348 16.34 -1.16 -24.03
N SER A 349 17.67 -1.27 -24.11
CA SER A 349 18.35 -2.55 -23.93
C SER A 349 18.05 -3.11 -22.53
N GLY A 350 18.15 -4.42 -22.34
CA GLY A 350 17.94 -5.06 -21.03
C GLY A 350 18.78 -4.44 -19.89
N VAL A 351 19.93 -3.81 -20.20
CA VAL A 351 20.76 -3.06 -19.23
C VAL A 351 20.09 -1.75 -18.83
N ALA A 352 19.52 -1.01 -19.78
CA ALA A 352 18.82 0.25 -19.49
C ALA A 352 17.56 -0.01 -18.63
N ILE A 353 16.81 -1.07 -18.90
CA ILE A 353 15.68 -1.50 -18.08
C ILE A 353 16.16 -1.81 -16.63
N LYS A 354 17.26 -2.56 -16.46
CA LYS A 354 17.82 -2.84 -15.12
C LYS A 354 18.23 -1.56 -14.39
N MET A 355 18.75 -0.56 -15.08
CA MET A 355 19.11 0.73 -14.47
C MET A 355 17.87 1.50 -14.00
N LEU A 356 16.77 1.49 -14.77
CA LEU A 356 15.49 2.09 -14.36
C LEU A 356 14.93 1.45 -13.09
N TYR A 357 15.05 0.14 -12.94
CA TYR A 357 14.58 -0.59 -11.76
C TYR A 357 15.52 -0.50 -10.55
N SER A 358 16.73 0.03 -10.68
CA SER A 358 17.76 -0.02 -9.62
C SER A 358 17.31 0.63 -8.30
N HIS A 359 16.65 1.80 -8.35
CA HIS A 359 16.14 2.48 -7.16
C HIS A 359 15.00 1.72 -6.51
N LEU A 360 14.07 1.19 -7.32
CA LEU A 360 12.97 0.38 -6.84
C LEU A 360 13.47 -0.92 -6.21
N GLU A 361 14.50 -1.56 -6.78
CA GLU A 361 15.13 -2.77 -6.22
C GLU A 361 15.78 -2.50 -4.85
N LEU A 362 16.48 -1.38 -4.69
CA LEU A 362 17.04 -0.99 -3.39
C LEU A 362 15.95 -0.78 -2.33
N LYS A 363 14.86 -0.12 -2.71
CA LYS A 363 13.69 0.06 -1.85
C LYS A 363 13.08 -1.28 -1.48
N ALA A 364 12.85 -2.14 -2.48
CA ALA A 364 12.30 -3.48 -2.35
C ALA A 364 13.14 -4.38 -1.45
N ALA A 365 14.47 -4.43 -1.66
CA ALA A 365 15.38 -5.22 -0.84
C ALA A 365 15.35 -4.80 0.64
N LYS A 366 15.27 -3.49 0.91
CA LYS A 366 15.13 -2.99 2.27
C LYS A 366 13.82 -3.43 2.92
N THR A 367 12.70 -3.30 2.23
CA THR A 367 11.39 -3.74 2.73
C THR A 367 11.38 -5.25 2.97
N GLN A 368 11.91 -6.03 2.03
CA GLN A 368 12.06 -7.47 2.14
C GLN A 368 12.77 -7.88 3.44
N THR A 369 13.87 -7.22 3.79
CA THR A 369 14.64 -7.54 5.01
C THR A 369 13.77 -7.52 6.28
N TYR A 370 12.85 -6.56 6.41
CA TYR A 370 11.93 -6.49 7.55
C TYR A 370 10.80 -7.51 7.44
N PHE A 371 10.27 -7.69 6.25
CA PHE A 371 9.16 -8.60 5.98
C PHE A 371 9.57 -10.07 6.12
N GLU A 372 10.80 -10.43 5.75
CA GLU A 372 11.34 -11.77 5.97
C GLU A 372 11.30 -12.17 7.45
N HIS A 373 11.69 -11.25 8.34
CA HIS A 373 11.62 -11.49 9.77
C HIS A 373 10.18 -11.72 10.24
N ALA A 374 9.25 -10.88 9.80
CA ALA A 374 7.84 -10.98 10.17
C ALA A 374 7.18 -12.25 9.62
N ILE A 375 7.46 -12.63 8.37
CA ILE A 375 6.97 -13.88 7.77
C ILE A 375 7.54 -15.09 8.51
N ASN A 376 8.82 -15.07 8.90
CA ASN A 376 9.40 -16.15 9.72
C ASN A 376 8.64 -16.32 11.05
N GLU A 377 8.20 -15.22 11.69
CA GLU A 377 7.38 -15.31 12.90
C GLU A 377 6.00 -15.93 12.62
N LEU A 378 5.36 -15.59 11.48
CA LEU A 378 4.11 -16.22 11.05
C LEU A 378 4.30 -17.71 10.79
N VAL A 379 5.33 -18.08 10.04
CA VAL A 379 5.64 -19.49 9.74
C VAL A 379 5.92 -20.27 11.04
N ARG A 380 6.64 -19.68 12.00
CA ARG A 380 6.84 -20.29 13.32
C ARG A 380 5.55 -20.47 14.10
N ALA A 381 4.62 -19.52 14.03
CA ALA A 381 3.32 -19.64 14.66
C ALA A 381 2.52 -20.82 14.05
N ILE A 382 2.56 -20.96 12.73
CA ILE A 382 1.94 -22.08 12.01
C ILE A 382 2.61 -23.42 12.37
N MET A 383 3.95 -23.48 12.43
CA MET A 383 4.65 -24.70 12.83
C MET A 383 4.30 -25.14 14.26
N ARG A 384 4.11 -24.18 15.20
CA ARG A 384 3.64 -24.50 16.56
C ARG A 384 2.20 -25.04 16.54
N TYR A 385 1.33 -24.44 15.76
CA TYR A 385 -0.03 -24.95 15.57
C TYR A 385 -0.03 -26.38 15.00
N LEU A 386 0.84 -26.65 14.04
CA LEU A 386 1.05 -28.00 13.47
C LEU A 386 1.80 -28.96 14.41
N ASN A 387 2.16 -28.53 15.63
CA ASN A 387 2.88 -29.29 16.63
C ASN A 387 4.29 -29.77 16.21
N PHE A 388 5.02 -28.95 15.42
CA PHE A 388 6.40 -29.24 15.09
C PHE A 388 7.28 -29.01 16.32
N SER A 389 7.99 -30.04 16.79
CA SER A 389 8.79 -30.02 18.02
C SER A 389 9.99 -29.04 17.97
N ASP A 390 10.43 -28.68 16.78
CA ASP A 390 11.57 -27.79 16.51
C ASP A 390 11.16 -26.43 15.92
N ALA A 391 9.88 -26.05 16.00
CA ALA A 391 9.30 -24.85 15.41
C ALA A 391 10.11 -23.56 15.69
N ASP A 392 10.66 -23.41 16.90
CA ASP A 392 11.43 -22.21 17.29
C ASP A 392 12.89 -22.22 16.83
N LYS A 393 13.44 -23.38 16.46
CA LYS A 393 14.86 -23.57 16.13
C LYS A 393 15.09 -23.88 14.65
N ARG A 394 14.05 -24.35 13.95
CA ARG A 394 14.15 -24.74 12.55
C ARG A 394 14.58 -23.56 11.68
N HIS A 395 15.52 -23.81 10.78
CA HIS A 395 15.88 -22.82 9.77
C HIS A 395 14.72 -22.63 8.80
N ILE A 396 14.41 -21.38 8.48
CA ILE A 396 13.40 -21.00 7.50
C ILE A 396 14.13 -20.18 6.45
N SER A 397 14.09 -20.61 5.20
CA SER A 397 14.55 -19.82 4.08
C SER A 397 13.36 -19.35 3.25
N GLN A 398 13.49 -18.17 2.67
CA GLN A 398 12.47 -17.55 1.84
C GLN A 398 13.09 -17.21 0.49
N HIS A 399 12.40 -17.59 -0.57
CA HIS A 399 12.77 -17.18 -1.92
C HIS A 399 11.75 -16.19 -2.47
N TRP A 400 12.20 -14.94 -2.66
CA TRP A 400 11.37 -13.84 -3.13
C TRP A 400 11.50 -13.66 -4.63
N THR A 401 10.37 -13.64 -5.32
CA THR A 401 10.28 -13.36 -6.75
C THR A 401 9.86 -11.91 -6.97
N ARG A 402 10.56 -11.20 -7.87
CA ARG A 402 10.20 -9.84 -8.26
C ARG A 402 9.35 -9.85 -9.51
N THR A 403 8.24 -9.12 -9.47
CA THR A 403 7.44 -8.85 -10.68
C THR A 403 8.08 -7.69 -11.44
N LYS A 404 8.77 -7.99 -12.51
CA LYS A 404 9.41 -6.99 -13.36
C LYS A 404 9.20 -7.31 -14.84
N VAL A 405 9.22 -6.27 -15.67
CA VAL A 405 9.28 -6.46 -17.13
C VAL A 405 10.66 -7.02 -17.45
N GLU A 406 10.70 -8.27 -17.90
CA GLU A 406 11.94 -8.91 -18.34
C GLU A 406 11.98 -8.96 -19.85
N ASP A 407 13.16 -8.76 -20.42
CA ASP A 407 13.41 -9.07 -21.81
C ASP A 407 13.48 -10.58 -21.98
N SER A 408 12.35 -11.17 -22.37
CA SER A 408 12.20 -12.62 -22.56
C SER A 408 13.20 -13.17 -23.57
N LEU A 409 13.59 -12.36 -24.57
CA LEU A 409 14.58 -12.77 -25.58
C LEU A 409 15.99 -12.91 -24.97
N THR A 410 16.43 -11.88 -24.21
CA THR A 410 17.72 -11.94 -23.51
C THR A 410 17.74 -13.08 -22.50
N LYS A 411 16.64 -13.31 -21.76
CA LYS A 411 16.54 -14.42 -20.80
C LYS A 411 16.62 -15.77 -21.50
N ALA A 412 15.91 -15.98 -22.61
CA ALA A 412 15.98 -17.19 -23.40
C ALA A 412 17.38 -17.45 -23.94
N GLN A 413 18.09 -16.42 -24.40
CA GLN A 413 19.48 -16.53 -24.84
C GLN A 413 20.44 -16.94 -23.72
N ILE A 414 20.30 -16.36 -22.53
CA ILE A 414 21.08 -16.72 -21.34
C ILE A 414 20.81 -18.19 -20.98
N VAL A 415 19.53 -18.58 -20.87
CA VAL A 415 19.12 -19.95 -20.56
C VAL A 415 19.72 -20.95 -21.58
N SER A 416 19.62 -20.65 -22.86
CA SER A 416 20.21 -21.46 -23.93
C SER A 416 21.74 -21.61 -23.79
N THR A 417 22.43 -20.52 -23.41
CA THR A 417 23.89 -20.52 -23.25
C THR A 417 24.34 -21.36 -22.05
N VAL A 418 23.60 -21.31 -20.92
CA VAL A 418 23.96 -22.01 -19.68
C VAL A 418 23.32 -23.39 -19.55
N ALA A 419 22.43 -23.79 -20.47
CA ALA A 419 21.70 -25.06 -20.39
C ALA A 419 22.60 -26.29 -20.26
N ASN A 420 23.76 -26.27 -20.92
CA ASN A 420 24.72 -27.39 -20.84
C ASN A 420 25.52 -27.48 -19.54
N TYR A 421 25.49 -26.40 -18.73
CA TYR A 421 26.25 -26.28 -17.47
C TYR A 421 25.34 -26.24 -16.24
N SER A 422 24.00 -26.28 -16.43
CA SER A 422 23.01 -26.18 -15.37
C SER A 422 22.17 -27.44 -15.27
N SER A 423 21.58 -27.69 -14.10
CA SER A 423 20.61 -28.78 -13.95
C SER A 423 19.37 -28.53 -14.83
N LYS A 424 18.71 -29.60 -15.27
CA LYS A 424 17.48 -29.52 -16.09
C LYS A 424 16.38 -28.74 -15.35
N GLU A 425 16.32 -28.90 -14.05
CA GLU A 425 15.39 -28.16 -13.19
C GLU A 425 15.66 -26.65 -13.23
N ALA A 426 16.93 -26.26 -13.08
CA ALA A 426 17.31 -24.85 -13.14
C ALA A 426 17.04 -24.23 -14.51
N VAL A 427 17.25 -25.00 -15.59
CA VAL A 427 16.95 -24.58 -16.96
C VAL A 427 15.44 -24.41 -17.18
N ALA A 428 14.61 -25.37 -16.73
CA ALA A 428 13.16 -25.29 -16.87
C ALA A 428 12.58 -24.13 -16.04
N LYS A 429 13.03 -23.95 -14.80
CA LYS A 429 12.67 -22.81 -13.94
C LYS A 429 13.03 -21.45 -14.54
N ALA A 430 14.13 -21.37 -15.25
CA ALA A 430 14.63 -20.11 -15.84
C ALA A 430 14.08 -19.83 -17.25
N ASN A 431 13.38 -20.80 -17.86
CA ASN A 431 12.85 -20.66 -19.22
C ASN A 431 11.67 -19.68 -19.25
N PRO A 432 11.76 -18.54 -19.97
CA PRO A 432 10.73 -17.50 -19.94
C PRO A 432 9.45 -17.88 -20.71
N ILE A 433 9.41 -19.04 -21.36
CA ILE A 433 8.27 -19.54 -22.15
C ILE A 433 7.44 -20.54 -21.35
N VAL A 434 7.99 -21.06 -20.25
CA VAL A 434 7.38 -22.13 -19.44
C VAL A 434 6.73 -21.53 -18.21
N ASP A 435 5.41 -21.67 -18.11
CA ASP A 435 4.64 -21.21 -16.93
C ASP A 435 4.72 -22.21 -15.78
N ASP A 436 4.63 -23.52 -16.06
CA ASP A 436 4.77 -24.60 -15.08
C ASP A 436 6.01 -25.46 -15.38
N TRP A 437 7.13 -25.11 -14.73
CA TRP A 437 8.38 -25.81 -14.88
C TRP A 437 8.36 -27.27 -14.39
N GLN A 438 7.48 -27.59 -13.42
CA GLN A 438 7.35 -28.96 -12.91
C GLN A 438 6.63 -29.85 -13.92
N GLN A 439 5.60 -29.31 -14.56
CA GLN A 439 4.92 -30.02 -15.65
C GLN A 439 5.85 -30.17 -16.86
N GLU A 440 6.60 -29.12 -17.20
CA GLU A 440 7.60 -29.16 -18.30
C GLU A 440 8.65 -30.25 -18.09
N LEU A 441 9.15 -30.42 -16.86
CA LEU A 441 10.09 -31.52 -16.57
C LEU A 441 9.49 -32.91 -16.76
N LYS A 442 8.20 -33.08 -16.43
CA LYS A 442 7.47 -34.35 -16.66
C LYS A 442 7.28 -34.61 -18.15
N ASP A 443 6.93 -33.58 -18.90
CA ASP A 443 6.70 -33.69 -20.33
C ASP A 443 8.03 -33.94 -21.07
N LEU A 444 9.12 -33.27 -20.69
CA LEU A 444 10.48 -33.57 -21.19
C LEU A 444 10.94 -35.00 -20.85
N ALA A 445 10.50 -35.55 -19.72
CA ALA A 445 10.80 -36.95 -19.38
C ALA A 445 10.03 -37.93 -20.24
N LYS A 446 8.76 -37.64 -20.58
CA LYS A 446 7.93 -38.45 -21.50
C LYS A 446 8.46 -38.39 -22.91
N ASP A 447 8.78 -37.21 -23.45
CA ASP A 447 9.35 -37.02 -24.77
C ASP A 447 10.65 -37.82 -24.94
N ARG A 448 11.44 -37.95 -23.89
CA ARG A 448 12.67 -38.80 -23.93
C ARG A 448 12.37 -40.27 -23.95
N GLN A 449 11.37 -40.74 -23.22
CA GLN A 449 10.95 -42.14 -23.26
C GLN A 449 10.35 -42.50 -24.60
N GLU A 450 9.55 -41.62 -25.22
CA GLU A 450 8.95 -41.83 -26.54
C GLU A 450 9.98 -41.77 -27.67
N ASN A 451 11.03 -40.98 -27.52
CA ASN A 451 12.11 -40.83 -28.53
C ASN A 451 13.31 -41.74 -28.29
N ASP A 452 13.27 -42.64 -27.28
CA ASP A 452 14.34 -43.62 -27.07
C ASP A 452 14.17 -44.79 -28.02
N PRO A 453 15.10 -44.99 -29.01
CA PRO A 453 14.99 -46.06 -29.97
C PRO A 453 14.99 -47.48 -29.35
N TYR A 454 15.37 -47.59 -28.08
CA TYR A 454 15.48 -48.86 -27.37
C TYR A 454 14.32 -49.13 -26.39
N SER A 455 13.41 -48.18 -26.17
CA SER A 455 12.27 -48.34 -25.26
C SER A 455 11.30 -49.44 -25.72
N ASN A 456 11.11 -49.59 -27.05
CA ASN A 456 10.24 -50.62 -27.62
C ASN A 456 10.86 -52.04 -27.63
N GLN A 457 12.20 -52.20 -27.46
CA GLN A 457 12.83 -53.52 -27.40
C GLN A 457 12.73 -54.16 -26.01
N ALA A 458 12.60 -53.39 -24.94
CA ALA A 458 12.46 -53.91 -23.57
C ALA A 458 11.09 -54.52 -23.33
N ASP A 459 10.02 -54.00 -23.96
CA ASP A 459 8.66 -54.55 -23.86
C ASP A 459 8.51 -55.81 -24.73
N GLU A 460 9.19 -55.93 -25.86
CA GLU A 460 9.20 -57.17 -26.66
C GLU A 460 9.97 -58.31 -25.99
N LEU A 461 10.99 -58.01 -25.20
CA LEU A 461 11.74 -59.01 -24.46
C LEU A 461 11.04 -59.51 -23.19
N ASN A 462 10.24 -58.69 -22.55
CA ASN A 462 9.41 -59.12 -21.41
C ASN A 462 8.10 -59.78 -21.79
N GLY A 463 7.66 -59.70 -23.07
CA GLY A 463 6.44 -60.33 -23.60
C GLY A 463 6.60 -61.75 -24.15
N LYS A 464 7.83 -62.28 -24.22
CA LYS A 464 8.13 -63.66 -24.67
C LYS A 464 8.73 -64.49 -23.56
N GLY A 465 7.92 -64.85 -22.61
CA GLY A 465 8.32 -65.76 -21.51
C GLY A 465 7.14 -66.59 -21.07
N VAL A 466 7.11 -67.76 -21.67
CA VAL A 466 6.67 -69.09 -21.24
C VAL A 466 5.17 -69.40 -21.41
N ASN A 467 4.88 -69.90 -22.56
CA ASN A 467 4.01 -71.10 -22.70
C ASN A 467 4.91 -72.29 -22.75
N ASP A 468 5.03 -73.04 -21.70
CA ASP A 468 5.43 -74.43 -21.74
C ASP A 468 4.32 -75.30 -21.19
N GLU A 469 4.01 -76.25 -22.06
CA GLU A 469 3.13 -77.39 -21.89
C GLU A 469 3.51 -78.25 -20.68
N GLU A 470 2.59 -78.71 -19.92
CA GLU A 470 2.09 -80.06 -19.71
C GLU A 470 1.07 -80.11 -18.57
#